data_e81d163bff320b5198724b8bbc88e4ff
#
_entry.id   e81d163bff320b5198724b8bbc88e4ff
#
_cell.length_a   1.000
_cell.length_b   1.000
_cell.length_c   1.000
_cell.angle_alpha   90.00
_cell.angle_beta   90.00
_cell.angle_gamma   90.00
#
_symmetry.space_group_name_H-M   'P 1'
#
loop_
_entity.id
_entity.type
_entity.pdbx_description
1 polymer ?
#
loop_
_entity_poly.entity_id
_entity_poly.type
_entity_poly.pdbx_seq_one_letter_code
_entity_poly.pdbx_strand_id
1 'polypeptide(L)'
;MNSTREMINSILAEKKFSDVITPDMSLSEDLGFDSLSLVELIVDLENRFDIEIDESDLDPGHIKTVGQIYLLVDKYLEEEYAVRVYKATNA
;
A
#
# COMPACT_ATOMS: atom_id res chain seq x y z
N MET A 1 -1.20 -2.47 17.90
CA MET A 1 -1.61 -3.45 16.87
C MET A 1 -1.76 -2.73 15.54
N ASN A 2 -1.18 -3.27 14.48
CA ASN A 2 -1.17 -2.60 13.20
C ASN A 2 -1.84 -3.45 12.12
N SER A 3 -3.17 -3.42 12.10
CA SER A 3 -3.97 -4.19 11.15
C SER A 3 -3.72 -3.79 9.71
N THR A 4 -3.34 -2.53 9.46
CA THR A 4 -3.02 -2.06 8.10
C THR A 4 -1.82 -2.83 7.53
N ARG A 5 -0.75 -2.93 8.31
CA ARG A 5 0.44 -3.67 7.87
C ARG A 5 0.15 -5.15 7.71
N GLU A 6 -0.63 -5.72 8.61
CA GLU A 6 -1.04 -7.13 8.50
C GLU A 6 -1.81 -7.40 7.23
N MET A 7 -2.73 -6.51 6.86
CA MET A 7 -3.49 -6.63 5.61
C MET A 7 -2.59 -6.52 4.39
N ILE A 8 -1.67 -5.56 4.40
CA ILE A 8 -0.72 -5.38 3.30
C ILE A 8 0.16 -6.63 3.17
N ASN A 9 0.67 -7.14 4.28
CA ASN A 9 1.50 -8.35 4.28
C ASN A 9 0.72 -9.55 3.74
N SER A 10 -0.55 -9.67 4.10
CA SER A 10 -1.40 -10.75 3.58
C SER A 10 -1.56 -10.68 2.07
N ILE A 11 -1.77 -9.48 1.54
CA ILE A 11 -1.90 -9.27 0.10
C ILE A 11 -0.59 -9.66 -0.61
N LEU A 12 0.54 -9.20 -0.08
CA LEU A 12 1.85 -9.52 -0.65
C LEU A 12 2.15 -11.01 -0.60
N ALA A 13 1.84 -11.64 0.52
CA ALA A 13 2.06 -13.07 0.70
C ALA A 13 1.22 -13.90 -0.27
N GLU A 14 -0.04 -13.53 -0.46
CA GLU A 14 -0.92 -14.20 -1.41
C GLU A 14 -0.40 -14.10 -2.84
N LYS A 15 0.05 -12.91 -3.23
CA LYS A 15 0.50 -12.67 -4.60
C LYS A 15 1.82 -13.36 -4.93
N LYS A 16 2.69 -13.51 -3.93
CA LYS A 16 4.05 -14.01 -4.15
C LYS A 16 4.35 -15.32 -3.43
N PHE A 17 3.36 -15.90 -2.78
CA PHE A 17 3.50 -17.19 -2.07
C PHE A 17 4.66 -17.16 -1.08
N SER A 18 4.85 -16.03 -0.40
CA SER A 18 5.89 -15.87 0.59
C SER A 18 5.31 -15.89 1.99
N ASP A 19 5.92 -16.68 2.89
CA ASP A 19 5.47 -16.75 4.28
C ASP A 19 6.01 -15.62 5.13
N VAL A 20 7.08 -14.98 4.68
CA VAL A 20 7.75 -13.93 5.46
C VAL A 20 7.81 -12.64 4.66
N ILE A 21 7.21 -11.59 5.19
CA ILE A 21 7.25 -10.26 4.59
C ILE A 21 7.83 -9.29 5.62
N THR A 22 8.94 -8.65 5.29
CA THR A 22 9.59 -7.67 6.15
C THR A 22 9.65 -6.31 5.48
N PRO A 23 9.71 -5.20 6.26
CA PRO A 23 9.67 -3.85 5.67
C PRO A 23 10.84 -3.52 4.75
N ASP A 24 11.99 -4.14 4.98
CA ASP A 24 13.19 -3.88 4.19
C ASP A 24 13.26 -4.66 2.88
N MET A 25 12.32 -5.58 2.66
CA MET A 25 12.32 -6.37 1.43
C MET A 25 12.04 -5.51 0.20
N SER A 26 12.83 -5.76 -0.86
CA SER A 26 12.63 -5.12 -2.15
C SER A 26 11.45 -5.77 -2.88
N LEU A 27 10.55 -4.95 -3.41
CA LEU A 27 9.42 -5.47 -4.17
C LEU A 27 9.88 -6.18 -5.44
N SER A 28 10.87 -5.63 -6.12
CA SER A 28 11.36 -6.23 -7.37
C SER A 28 12.34 -7.37 -7.13
N GLU A 29 13.31 -7.19 -6.24
CA GLU A 29 14.37 -8.17 -6.05
C GLU A 29 13.98 -9.32 -5.13
N ASP A 30 13.38 -9.01 -4.00
CA ASP A 30 13.02 -10.03 -3.01
C ASP A 30 11.69 -10.69 -3.31
N LEU A 31 10.71 -9.95 -3.79
CA LEU A 31 9.36 -10.44 -4.04
C LEU A 31 9.05 -10.64 -5.52
N GLY A 32 9.93 -10.20 -6.41
CA GLY A 32 9.77 -10.44 -7.84
C GLY A 32 8.64 -9.69 -8.53
N PHE A 33 8.24 -8.54 -8.00
CA PHE A 33 7.25 -7.72 -8.68
C PHE A 33 7.84 -7.05 -9.92
N ASP A 34 7.17 -7.20 -11.04
CA ASP A 34 7.48 -6.44 -12.26
C ASP A 34 6.48 -5.29 -12.39
N SER A 35 6.55 -4.54 -13.49
CA SER A 35 5.69 -3.38 -13.70
C SER A 35 4.21 -3.74 -13.66
N LEU A 36 3.84 -4.85 -14.29
CA LEU A 36 2.45 -5.27 -14.36
C LEU A 36 1.93 -5.73 -13.00
N SER A 37 2.68 -6.60 -12.32
CA SER A 37 2.24 -7.09 -11.01
C SER A 37 2.23 -5.99 -9.96
N LEU A 38 3.09 -4.98 -10.12
CA LEU A 38 3.08 -3.82 -9.24
C LEU A 38 1.80 -3.00 -9.41
N VAL A 39 1.37 -2.80 -10.66
CA VAL A 39 0.10 -2.12 -10.94
C VAL A 39 -1.06 -2.90 -10.33
N GLU A 40 -1.05 -4.22 -10.46
CA GLU A 40 -2.08 -5.07 -9.85
C GLU A 40 -2.10 -4.94 -8.33
N LEU A 41 -0.92 -4.87 -7.71
CA LEU A 41 -0.80 -4.65 -6.27
C LEU A 41 -1.44 -3.33 -5.86
N ILE A 42 -1.14 -2.26 -6.59
CA ILE A 42 -1.68 -0.93 -6.28
C ILE A 42 -3.22 -0.95 -6.39
N VAL A 43 -3.76 -1.56 -7.42
CA VAL A 43 -5.22 -1.66 -7.59
C VAL A 43 -5.84 -2.45 -6.42
N ASP A 44 -5.22 -3.53 -5.99
CA ASP A 44 -5.70 -4.31 -4.85
C ASP A 44 -5.68 -3.49 -3.56
N LEU A 45 -4.63 -2.70 -3.35
CA LEU A 45 -4.53 -1.83 -2.19
C LEU A 45 -5.64 -0.77 -2.20
N GLU A 46 -5.89 -0.17 -3.35
CA GLU A 46 -6.96 0.81 -3.49
C GLU A 46 -8.32 0.21 -3.16
N ASN A 47 -8.57 -1.00 -3.63
CA ASN A 47 -9.85 -1.67 -3.39
C ASN A 47 -10.00 -2.13 -1.94
N ARG A 48 -8.93 -2.66 -1.36
CA ARG A 48 -8.97 -3.20 0.01
C ARG A 48 -9.11 -2.11 1.06
N PHE A 49 -8.48 -0.97 0.83
CA PHE A 49 -8.48 0.14 1.78
C PHE A 49 -9.44 1.27 1.40
N ASP A 50 -10.12 1.14 0.26
CA ASP A 50 -11.04 2.15 -0.26
C ASP A 50 -10.36 3.53 -0.37
N ILE A 51 -9.20 3.54 -1.03
CA ILE A 51 -8.41 4.75 -1.26
C ILE A 51 -8.11 4.88 -2.75
N GLU A 52 -7.79 6.10 -3.18
CA GLU A 52 -7.33 6.37 -4.53
C GLU A 52 -5.91 6.93 -4.44
N ILE A 53 -4.96 6.20 -5.00
CA ILE A 53 -3.54 6.58 -4.96
C ILE A 53 -3.22 7.39 -6.20
N ASP A 54 -2.69 8.60 -6.01
CA ASP A 54 -2.31 9.48 -7.09
C ASP A 54 -1.13 8.91 -7.87
N GLU A 55 -1.15 9.07 -9.19
CA GLU A 55 -0.07 8.58 -10.05
C GLU A 55 1.30 9.16 -9.67
N SER A 56 1.33 10.38 -9.15
CA SER A 56 2.58 11.00 -8.73
C SER A 56 3.27 10.24 -7.60
N ASP A 57 2.52 9.49 -6.80
CA ASP A 57 3.06 8.68 -5.72
C ASP A 57 3.49 7.28 -6.19
N LEU A 58 3.24 6.95 -7.44
CA LEU A 58 3.58 5.64 -8.00
C LEU A 58 4.92 5.63 -8.73
N ASP A 59 5.72 6.66 -8.56
CA ASP A 59 7.07 6.74 -9.08
C ASP A 59 7.89 5.56 -8.55
N PRO A 60 8.62 4.83 -9.40
CA PRO A 60 9.44 3.70 -8.97
C PRO A 60 10.39 4.02 -7.81
N GLY A 61 10.79 5.29 -7.66
CA GLY A 61 11.63 5.71 -6.54
C GLY A 61 10.89 5.69 -5.20
N HIS A 62 9.56 5.74 -5.21
CA HIS A 62 8.74 5.81 -4.02
C HIS A 62 8.12 4.46 -3.61
N ILE A 63 8.21 3.45 -4.47
CA ILE A 63 7.60 2.15 -4.23
C ILE A 63 8.59 1.02 -4.45
N LYS A 64 9.77 1.12 -3.83
CA LYS A 64 10.82 0.12 -3.94
C LYS A 64 10.74 -0.98 -2.90
N THR A 65 10.29 -0.66 -1.70
CA THR A 65 10.29 -1.59 -0.58
C THR A 65 8.91 -1.76 0.03
N VAL A 66 8.75 -2.85 0.77
CA VAL A 66 7.51 -3.12 1.51
C VAL A 66 7.22 -1.97 2.48
N GLY A 67 8.24 -1.46 3.16
CA GLY A 67 8.06 -0.34 4.09
C GLY A 67 7.51 0.92 3.43
N GLN A 68 7.90 1.18 2.19
CA GLN A 68 7.37 2.31 1.44
C GLN A 68 5.90 2.12 1.09
N ILE A 69 5.47 0.88 0.85
CA ILE A 69 4.05 0.59 0.63
C ILE A 69 3.25 0.86 1.90
N TYR A 70 3.79 0.49 3.07
CA TYR A 70 3.13 0.82 4.35
C TYR A 70 2.92 2.32 4.49
N LEU A 71 3.97 3.11 4.24
CA LEU A 71 3.90 4.57 4.35
C LEU A 71 2.92 5.17 3.36
N LEU A 72 2.89 4.65 2.15
CA LEU A 72 1.99 5.11 1.11
C LEU A 72 0.53 4.91 1.51
N VAL A 73 0.18 3.72 1.96
CA VAL A 73 -1.18 3.41 2.39
C VAL A 73 -1.56 4.26 3.62
N ASP A 74 -0.66 4.37 4.60
CA ASP A 74 -0.90 5.17 5.80
C ASP A 74 -1.20 6.63 5.44
N LYS A 75 -0.46 7.19 4.49
CA LYS A 75 -0.66 8.57 4.04
C LYS A 75 -2.09 8.78 3.53
N TYR A 76 -2.56 7.88 2.67
CA TYR A 76 -3.90 8.02 2.09
C TYR A 76 -5.00 7.74 3.10
N LEU A 77 -4.79 6.83 4.02
CA LEU A 77 -5.75 6.56 5.10
C LEU A 77 -5.89 7.77 6.03
N GLU A 78 -4.78 8.44 6.35
CA GLU A 78 -4.81 9.65 7.17
C GLU A 78 -5.54 10.79 6.46
N GLU A 79 -5.28 10.99 5.17
CA GLU A 79 -5.94 12.01 4.37
C GLU A 79 -7.45 11.76 4.30
N GLU A 80 -7.84 10.52 4.06
CA GLU A 80 -9.25 10.14 4.00
C GLU A 80 -9.95 10.38 5.35
N TYR A 81 -9.29 10.02 6.43
CA TYR A 81 -9.83 10.25 7.77
C TYR A 81 -10.01 11.75 8.05
N ALA A 82 -9.01 12.55 7.70
CA ALA A 82 -9.06 14.00 7.91
C ALA A 82 -10.22 14.65 7.13
N VAL A 83 -10.44 14.21 5.89
CA VAL A 83 -11.53 14.72 5.06
C VAL A 83 -12.89 14.36 5.69
N ARG A 84 -13.03 13.13 6.17
CA ARG A 84 -14.28 12.68 6.80
C ARG A 84 -14.57 13.48 8.07
N VAL A 85 -13.56 13.71 8.89
CA VAL A 85 -13.70 14.51 10.11
C VAL A 85 -14.07 15.95 9.77
N TYR A 86 -13.42 16.54 8.79
CA TYR A 86 -13.72 17.90 8.34
C TYR A 86 -15.17 18.02 7.88
N LYS A 87 -15.62 17.10 7.04
CA LYS A 87 -16.99 17.12 6.53
C LYS A 87 -18.02 16.93 7.64
N ALA A 88 -17.74 16.06 8.59
CA ALA A 88 -18.64 15.82 9.71
C ALA A 88 -18.77 17.06 10.61
N THR A 89 -17.70 17.85 10.73
CA THR A 89 -17.68 19.04 11.57
C THR A 89 -18.28 20.26 10.87
N ASN A 90 -18.15 20.35 9.56
CA ASN A 90 -18.51 21.53 8.78
C ASN A 90 -19.72 21.33 7.85
N ALA A 91 -20.39 20.23 7.96
CA ALA A 91 -21.55 19.93 7.14
C ALA A 91 -22.78 20.71 7.55
#